data_74a7f486061d9f3a3451d86de9a88dcb
#
_entry.id   74a7f486061d9f3a3451d86de9a88dcb
#
_cell.length_a   1.000
_cell.length_b   1.000
_cell.length_c   1.000
_cell.angle_alpha   90.00
_cell.angle_beta   90.00
_cell.angle_gamma   90.00
#
_symmetry.space_group_name_H-M   'P 1'
#
loop_
_entity.id
_entity.type
_entity.pdbx_description
1 polymer ?
#
loop_
_entity_poly.entity_id
_entity_poly.type
_entity_poly.pdbx_seq_one_letter_code
_entity_poly.pdbx_strand_id
1 'polypeptide(L)'
;PTKGSMNNRQALGIKELGASLMDYNLWPIFAIGFIAHIGKSTMGTYFTLMNKELGFSTFETNLLAIPPSILHISFLLGITWLSERANERSFVSLVAPLYAVPLIAIIRWWHGSGKQVWATWMLSTLFLGQPYIHAICVAWVSRNSNSVGSRSICSALYNMFVQMGAIIALNIYREDDFPLYKKGNTILFLIELLLIPLLLFTKCFYIWKNNQKGKLWNKMTEEEREYYRKHSTDRGNERLDFVFEH
;
A
#
# COMPACT_ATOMS: atom_id res chain seq x y z
N PRO A 1 -16.21 -9.05 21.46
CA PRO A 1 -15.68 -10.32 21.92
C PRO A 1 -14.41 -10.08 22.73
N THR A 2 -14.45 -10.49 24.01
CA THR A 2 -13.30 -10.39 24.92
C THR A 2 -12.15 -11.27 24.45
N LYS A 3 -10.90 -10.81 24.59
CA LYS A 3 -9.69 -11.61 24.35
C LYS A 3 -9.84 -12.98 25.03
N GLY A 4 -9.82 -14.07 24.26
CA GLY A 4 -9.95 -15.44 24.80
C GLY A 4 -11.32 -16.09 24.62
N SER A 5 -12.32 -15.43 24.01
CA SER A 5 -13.59 -16.07 23.67
C SER A 5 -13.37 -17.21 22.65
N MET A 6 -14.26 -18.22 22.65
CA MET A 6 -14.19 -19.38 21.73
C MET A 6 -14.13 -18.95 20.27
N ASN A 7 -14.74 -17.81 19.89
CA ASN A 7 -14.68 -17.26 18.51
C ASN A 7 -13.27 -16.84 18.07
N ASN A 8 -12.36 -16.59 19.00
CA ASN A 8 -10.95 -16.29 18.69
C ASN A 8 -10.08 -17.53 18.48
N ARG A 9 -10.62 -18.73 18.73
CA ARG A 9 -9.92 -20.02 18.62
C ARG A 9 -10.37 -20.85 17.41
N GLN A 10 -11.29 -20.35 16.58
CA GLN A 10 -11.68 -21.06 15.37
C GLN A 10 -10.47 -21.12 14.42
N ALA A 11 -10.14 -22.34 14.02
CA ALA A 11 -9.15 -22.56 12.98
C ALA A 11 -9.59 -21.84 11.70
N LEU A 12 -8.66 -21.10 11.08
CA LEU A 12 -8.88 -20.42 9.81
C LEU A 12 -9.17 -21.48 8.74
N GLY A 13 -10.37 -21.54 8.23
CA GLY A 13 -10.81 -22.51 7.23
C GLY A 13 -10.71 -21.96 5.81
N ILE A 14 -10.71 -22.88 4.82
CA ILE A 14 -10.71 -22.52 3.39
C ILE A 14 -11.96 -21.70 3.04
N LYS A 15 -13.08 -21.93 3.73
CA LYS A 15 -14.32 -21.16 3.53
C LYS A 15 -14.17 -19.68 3.91
N GLU A 16 -13.49 -19.39 5.04
CA GLU A 16 -13.22 -18.01 5.46
C GLU A 16 -12.24 -17.32 4.50
N LEU A 17 -11.25 -18.05 3.97
CA LEU A 17 -10.34 -17.54 2.95
C LEU A 17 -11.12 -17.16 1.67
N GLY A 18 -12.00 -18.04 1.18
CA GLY A 18 -12.84 -17.77 0.02
C GLY A 18 -13.77 -16.58 0.24
N ALA A 19 -14.42 -16.50 1.41
CA ALA A 19 -15.29 -15.37 1.77
C ALA A 19 -14.52 -14.05 1.84
N SER A 20 -13.30 -14.07 2.39
CA SER A 20 -12.45 -12.85 2.46
C SER A 20 -11.93 -12.42 1.10
N LEU A 21 -11.65 -13.34 0.17
CA LEU A 21 -11.31 -13.03 -1.22
C LEU A 21 -12.50 -12.45 -1.99
N MET A 22 -13.70 -12.91 -1.71
CA MET A 22 -14.92 -12.42 -2.35
C MET A 22 -15.45 -11.11 -1.75
N ASP A 23 -14.86 -10.65 -0.64
CA ASP A 23 -15.22 -9.35 -0.06
C ASP A 23 -14.69 -8.20 -0.92
N TYR A 24 -15.50 -7.81 -1.91
CA TYR A 24 -15.17 -6.73 -2.85
C TYR A 24 -14.95 -5.38 -2.17
N ASN A 25 -15.39 -5.21 -0.91
CA ASN A 25 -15.14 -3.98 -0.17
C ASN A 25 -13.65 -3.77 0.14
N LEU A 26 -12.84 -4.85 0.18
CA LEU A 26 -11.40 -4.80 0.44
C LEU A 26 -10.54 -4.73 -0.82
N TRP A 27 -11.12 -5.00 -1.99
CA TRP A 27 -10.39 -5.01 -3.26
C TRP A 27 -9.64 -3.73 -3.60
N PRO A 28 -10.20 -2.53 -3.33
CA PRO A 28 -9.44 -1.29 -3.55
C PRO A 28 -8.13 -1.25 -2.76
N ILE A 29 -8.12 -1.71 -1.49
CA ILE A 29 -6.89 -1.73 -0.68
C ILE A 29 -5.93 -2.83 -1.17
N PHE A 30 -6.44 -3.98 -1.61
CA PHE A 30 -5.60 -5.03 -2.21
C PHE A 30 -4.93 -4.54 -3.50
N ALA A 31 -5.64 -3.79 -4.34
CA ALA A 31 -5.08 -3.16 -5.54
C ALA A 31 -3.99 -2.13 -5.19
N ILE A 32 -4.19 -1.31 -4.15
CA ILE A 32 -3.15 -0.42 -3.64
C ILE A 32 -1.91 -1.22 -3.21
N GLY A 33 -2.09 -2.29 -2.42
CA GLY A 33 -1.00 -3.15 -1.98
C GLY A 33 -0.22 -3.79 -3.12
N PHE A 34 -0.93 -4.22 -4.16
CA PHE A 34 -0.33 -4.79 -5.37
C PHE A 34 0.56 -3.80 -6.11
N ILE A 35 0.13 -2.53 -6.22
CA ILE A 35 0.80 -1.51 -7.05
C ILE A 35 1.85 -0.72 -6.26
N ALA A 36 1.55 -0.32 -5.03
CA ALA A 36 2.32 0.66 -4.28
C ALA A 36 3.77 0.24 -3.94
N HIS A 37 4.06 -1.06 -4.03
CA HIS A 37 5.39 -1.58 -3.70
C HIS A 37 6.30 -1.81 -4.91
N ILE A 38 5.74 -1.79 -6.11
CA ILE A 38 6.46 -2.15 -7.34
C ILE A 38 7.65 -1.22 -7.58
N GLY A 39 7.44 0.10 -7.55
CA GLY A 39 8.48 1.09 -7.84
C GLY A 39 9.72 0.94 -6.96
N LYS A 40 9.51 0.91 -5.65
CA LYS A 40 10.58 0.72 -4.68
C LYS A 40 11.26 -0.64 -4.81
N SER A 41 10.50 -1.71 -4.97
CA SER A 41 11.03 -3.08 -5.09
C SER A 41 11.92 -3.23 -6.32
N THR A 42 11.49 -2.70 -7.48
CA THR A 42 12.28 -2.71 -8.71
C THR A 42 13.61 -2.01 -8.53
N MET A 43 13.59 -0.73 -8.16
CA MET A 43 14.81 0.05 -8.01
C MET A 43 15.71 -0.50 -6.89
N GLY A 44 15.14 -0.95 -5.77
CA GLY A 44 15.87 -1.52 -4.65
C GLY A 44 16.65 -2.77 -5.00
N THR A 45 16.09 -3.65 -5.83
CA THR A 45 16.76 -4.87 -6.30
C THR A 45 17.99 -4.55 -7.15
N TYR A 46 17.92 -3.52 -7.98
CA TYR A 46 19.00 -3.16 -8.90
C TYR A 46 19.91 -2.04 -8.39
N PHE A 47 19.64 -1.48 -7.20
CA PHE A 47 20.35 -0.30 -6.68
C PHE A 47 21.86 -0.51 -6.54
N THR A 48 22.28 -1.66 -6.02
CA THR A 48 23.71 -2.00 -5.88
C THR A 48 24.38 -2.18 -7.23
N LEU A 49 23.69 -2.77 -8.21
CA LEU A 49 24.19 -2.91 -9.57
C LEU A 49 24.34 -1.54 -10.24
N MET A 50 23.32 -0.68 -10.16
CA MET A 50 23.36 0.68 -10.69
C MET A 50 24.52 1.49 -10.11
N ASN A 51 24.79 1.38 -8.79
CA ASN A 51 25.91 2.06 -8.16
C ASN A 51 27.28 1.55 -8.64
N LYS A 52 27.42 0.25 -8.90
CA LYS A 52 28.63 -0.30 -9.52
C LYS A 52 28.87 0.27 -10.92
N GLU A 53 27.83 0.41 -11.73
CA GLU A 53 27.90 1.01 -13.05
C GLU A 53 28.26 2.52 -13.02
N LEU A 54 27.88 3.19 -11.94
CA LEU A 54 28.30 4.58 -11.68
C LEU A 54 29.79 4.68 -11.29
N GLY A 55 30.50 3.55 -11.13
CA GLY A 55 31.94 3.49 -10.83
C GLY A 55 32.27 3.29 -9.36
N PHE A 56 31.29 3.04 -8.48
CA PHE A 56 31.55 2.75 -7.07
C PHE A 56 32.06 1.32 -6.87
N SER A 57 33.03 1.14 -5.98
CA SER A 57 33.51 -0.17 -5.54
C SER A 57 32.40 -0.94 -4.81
N THR A 58 32.59 -2.27 -4.65
CA THR A 58 31.63 -3.10 -3.92
C THR A 58 31.45 -2.63 -2.47
N PHE A 59 32.51 -2.17 -1.80
CA PHE A 59 32.43 -1.65 -0.45
C PHE A 59 31.63 -0.35 -0.39
N GLU A 60 31.94 0.61 -1.26
CA GLU A 60 31.20 1.89 -1.36
C GLU A 60 29.74 1.67 -1.68
N THR A 61 29.41 0.76 -2.62
CA THR A 61 28.05 0.43 -2.99
C THR A 61 27.23 -0.07 -1.79
N ASN A 62 27.81 -0.91 -0.95
CA ASN A 62 27.14 -1.39 0.26
C ASN A 62 26.96 -0.27 1.31
N LEU A 63 27.95 0.60 1.45
CA LEU A 63 27.86 1.77 2.35
C LEU A 63 26.79 2.76 1.86
N LEU A 64 26.74 3.00 0.57
CA LEU A 64 25.78 3.90 -0.09
C LEU A 64 24.34 3.37 -0.08
N ALA A 65 24.10 2.10 0.31
CA ALA A 65 22.78 1.53 0.55
C ALA A 65 22.20 1.85 1.94
N ILE A 66 23.02 2.39 2.85
CA ILE A 66 22.59 2.74 4.21
C ILE A 66 21.68 3.99 4.22
N PRO A 67 22.04 5.12 3.58
CA PRO A 67 21.21 6.34 3.61
C PRO A 67 19.76 6.14 3.13
N PRO A 68 19.47 5.47 2.00
CA PRO A 68 18.09 5.22 1.61
C PRO A 68 17.32 4.38 2.62
N SER A 69 17.98 3.44 3.31
CA SER A 69 17.36 2.61 4.34
C SER A 69 16.97 3.42 5.57
N ILE A 70 17.86 4.32 6.05
CA ILE A 70 17.56 5.22 7.17
C ILE A 70 16.41 6.15 6.82
N LEU A 71 16.44 6.76 5.64
CA LEU A 71 15.39 7.66 5.17
C LEU A 71 14.05 6.94 5.08
N HIS A 72 14.04 5.72 4.54
CA HIS A 72 12.87 4.87 4.44
C HIS A 72 12.25 4.56 5.81
N ILE A 73 13.06 4.16 6.80
CA ILE A 73 12.56 3.88 8.16
C ILE A 73 11.98 5.16 8.77
N SER A 74 12.66 6.29 8.62
CA SER A 74 12.20 7.57 9.15
C SER A 74 10.85 7.99 8.55
N PHE A 75 10.70 7.88 7.23
CA PHE A 75 9.44 8.19 6.57
C PHE A 75 8.34 7.17 6.89
N LEU A 76 8.66 5.87 6.97
CA LEU A 76 7.71 4.84 7.38
C LEU A 76 7.08 5.17 8.74
N LEU A 77 7.90 5.48 9.73
CA LEU A 77 7.44 5.81 11.07
C LEU A 77 6.65 7.13 11.07
N GLY A 78 7.18 8.15 10.39
CA GLY A 78 6.55 9.47 10.31
C GLY A 78 5.18 9.44 9.65
N ILE A 79 5.03 8.78 8.50
CA ILE A 79 3.76 8.72 7.77
C ILE A 79 2.73 7.84 8.49
N THR A 80 3.19 6.76 9.15
CA THR A 80 2.30 5.90 9.93
C THR A 80 1.77 6.65 11.15
N TRP A 81 2.64 7.34 11.88
CA TRP A 81 2.24 8.19 12.99
C TRP A 81 1.27 9.30 12.55
N LEU A 82 1.55 9.96 11.42
CA LEU A 82 0.69 11.00 10.87
C LEU A 82 -0.71 10.44 10.53
N SER A 83 -0.77 9.27 9.89
CA SER A 83 -2.03 8.62 9.53
C SER A 83 -2.88 8.27 10.76
N GLU A 84 -2.26 7.77 11.83
CA GLU A 84 -2.98 7.47 13.08
C GLU A 84 -3.47 8.75 13.77
N ARG A 85 -2.62 9.78 13.84
CA ARG A 85 -2.97 11.04 14.49
C ARG A 85 -4.04 11.83 13.75
N ALA A 86 -3.99 11.83 12.43
CA ALA A 86 -4.98 12.49 11.59
C ALA A 86 -6.28 11.66 11.43
N ASN A 87 -6.26 10.39 11.84
CA ASN A 87 -7.32 9.41 11.57
C ASN A 87 -7.72 9.38 10.08
N GLU A 88 -6.71 9.47 9.21
CA GLU A 88 -6.87 9.60 7.76
C GLU A 88 -5.93 8.63 7.06
N ARG A 89 -6.47 7.76 6.21
CA ARG A 89 -5.71 6.72 5.52
C ARG A 89 -5.35 7.12 4.08
N SER A 90 -6.36 7.52 3.31
CA SER A 90 -6.20 7.77 1.88
C SER A 90 -5.33 8.98 1.59
N PHE A 91 -5.62 10.14 2.18
CA PHE A 91 -4.88 11.38 1.89
C PHE A 91 -3.45 11.33 2.43
N VAL A 92 -3.25 10.70 3.59
CA VAL A 92 -1.89 10.52 4.10
C VAL A 92 -1.10 9.57 3.19
N SER A 93 -1.73 8.53 2.67
CA SER A 93 -1.08 7.62 1.71
C SER A 93 -0.73 8.28 0.38
N LEU A 94 -1.44 9.35 -0.04
CA LEU A 94 -1.11 10.11 -1.24
C LEU A 94 0.27 10.78 -1.18
N VAL A 95 0.82 11.02 0.01
CA VAL A 95 2.17 11.58 0.17
C VAL A 95 3.21 10.71 -0.52
N ALA A 96 3.04 9.38 -0.53
CA ALA A 96 3.99 8.45 -1.16
C ALA A 96 4.12 8.68 -2.67
N PRO A 97 3.07 8.55 -3.49
CA PRO A 97 3.20 8.77 -4.93
C PRO A 97 3.47 10.24 -5.29
N LEU A 98 2.96 11.21 -4.54
CA LEU A 98 3.29 12.63 -4.76
C LEU A 98 4.78 12.94 -4.53
N TYR A 99 5.42 12.22 -3.63
CA TYR A 99 6.86 12.30 -3.42
C TYR A 99 7.64 11.53 -4.50
N ALA A 100 7.18 10.33 -4.88
CA ALA A 100 7.88 9.43 -5.79
C ALA A 100 7.83 9.90 -7.26
N VAL A 101 6.67 10.37 -7.73
CA VAL A 101 6.45 10.77 -9.14
C VAL A 101 7.45 11.81 -9.63
N PRO A 102 7.71 12.95 -8.96
CA PRO A 102 8.69 13.92 -9.43
C PRO A 102 10.11 13.34 -9.44
N LEU A 103 10.48 12.52 -8.47
CA LEU A 103 11.81 11.93 -8.40
C LEU A 103 12.07 10.97 -9.56
N ILE A 104 11.14 10.04 -9.82
CA ILE A 104 11.29 9.10 -10.92
C ILE A 104 11.21 9.80 -12.28
N ALA A 105 10.43 10.88 -12.39
CA ALA A 105 10.40 11.74 -13.58
C ALA A 105 11.77 12.37 -13.83
N ILE A 106 12.41 12.94 -12.81
CA ILE A 106 13.76 13.50 -12.94
C ILE A 106 14.75 12.39 -13.32
N ILE A 107 14.77 11.26 -12.64
CA ILE A 107 15.66 10.13 -12.97
C ILE A 107 15.48 9.72 -14.42
N ARG A 108 14.26 9.71 -14.95
CA ARG A 108 13.94 9.25 -16.31
C ARG A 108 14.32 10.25 -17.39
N TRP A 109 14.02 11.53 -17.22
CA TRP A 109 14.12 12.55 -18.27
C TRP A 109 15.30 13.51 -18.14
N TRP A 110 15.93 13.58 -16.98
CA TRP A 110 17.08 14.46 -16.80
C TRP A 110 18.31 13.96 -17.58
N HIS A 111 18.93 14.85 -18.35
CA HIS A 111 20.09 14.54 -19.20
C HIS A 111 21.37 14.19 -18.42
N GLY A 112 21.44 14.57 -17.14
CA GLY A 112 22.55 14.24 -16.24
C GLY A 112 22.44 12.87 -15.58
N SER A 113 21.29 12.18 -15.72
CA SER A 113 21.09 10.84 -15.15
C SER A 113 22.12 9.86 -15.73
N GLY A 114 22.82 9.16 -14.84
CA GLY A 114 23.93 8.25 -15.18
C GLY A 114 25.25 8.93 -15.56
N LYS A 115 25.28 10.24 -15.84
CA LYS A 115 26.51 11.01 -16.13
C LYS A 115 27.03 11.72 -14.89
N GLN A 116 26.16 12.32 -14.11
CA GLN A 116 26.49 12.95 -12.85
C GLN A 116 26.29 11.96 -11.71
N VAL A 117 27.36 11.28 -11.35
CA VAL A 117 27.37 10.13 -10.43
C VAL A 117 26.65 10.43 -9.12
N TRP A 118 27.09 11.45 -8.39
CA TRP A 118 26.53 11.79 -7.08
C TRP A 118 25.08 12.28 -7.14
N ALA A 119 24.73 13.02 -8.18
CA ALA A 119 23.35 13.46 -8.34
C ALA A 119 22.41 12.31 -8.71
N THR A 120 22.85 11.37 -9.54
CA THR A 120 22.09 10.15 -9.87
C THR A 120 21.91 9.28 -8.63
N TRP A 121 22.97 9.06 -7.85
CA TRP A 121 22.89 8.35 -6.59
C TRP A 121 21.94 9.03 -5.59
N MET A 122 22.03 10.35 -5.44
CA MET A 122 21.17 11.11 -4.54
C MET A 122 19.68 10.99 -4.92
N LEU A 123 19.34 11.12 -6.20
CA LEU A 123 17.97 10.99 -6.68
C LEU A 123 17.44 9.55 -6.45
N SER A 124 18.26 8.54 -6.72
CA SER A 124 17.90 7.13 -6.48
C SER A 124 17.74 6.85 -4.98
N THR A 125 18.59 7.44 -4.14
CA THR A 125 18.51 7.37 -2.67
C THR A 125 17.21 7.99 -2.16
N LEU A 126 16.85 9.18 -2.64
CA LEU A 126 15.59 9.83 -2.28
C LEU A 126 14.40 9.00 -2.72
N PHE A 127 14.41 8.46 -3.94
CA PHE A 127 13.32 7.60 -4.43
C PHE A 127 13.18 6.31 -3.61
N LEU A 128 14.27 5.63 -3.27
CA LEU A 128 14.24 4.42 -2.42
C LEU A 128 13.82 4.72 -0.99
N GLY A 129 14.16 5.91 -0.50
CA GLY A 129 13.76 6.39 0.81
C GLY A 129 12.30 6.84 0.91
N GLN A 130 11.52 6.75 -0.18
CA GLN A 130 10.13 7.24 -0.22
C GLN A 130 9.27 6.77 0.95
N PRO A 131 8.24 7.55 1.34
CA PRO A 131 7.27 7.16 2.35
C PRO A 131 6.62 5.81 2.01
N TYR A 132 6.56 4.89 2.98
CA TYR A 132 6.08 3.54 2.77
C TYR A 132 4.74 3.32 3.43
N ILE A 133 3.70 3.17 2.64
CA ILE A 133 2.30 3.12 3.11
C ILE A 133 1.82 1.71 3.52
N HIS A 134 2.69 0.71 3.50
CA HIS A 134 2.32 -0.69 3.80
C HIS A 134 1.66 -0.84 5.17
N ALA A 135 2.24 -0.25 6.21
CA ALA A 135 1.70 -0.33 7.56
C ALA A 135 0.31 0.31 7.66
N ILE A 136 0.11 1.43 6.95
CA ILE A 136 -1.20 2.10 6.85
C ILE A 136 -2.22 1.17 6.18
N CYS A 137 -1.86 0.55 5.05
CA CYS A 137 -2.75 -0.36 4.32
C CYS A 137 -3.08 -1.63 5.10
N VAL A 138 -2.13 -2.22 5.84
CA VAL A 138 -2.38 -3.38 6.72
C VAL A 138 -3.38 -3.01 7.82
N ALA A 139 -3.20 -1.85 8.47
CA ALA A 139 -4.15 -1.35 9.46
C ALA A 139 -5.53 -1.07 8.83
N TRP A 140 -5.55 -0.49 7.64
CA TRP A 140 -6.77 -0.16 6.89
C TRP A 140 -7.56 -1.42 6.52
N VAL A 141 -6.91 -2.46 5.98
CA VAL A 141 -7.52 -3.77 5.72
C VAL A 141 -8.08 -4.38 7.02
N SER A 142 -7.27 -4.36 8.09
CA SER A 142 -7.67 -4.93 9.38
C SER A 142 -8.92 -4.25 9.96
N ARG A 143 -9.04 -2.93 9.83
CA ARG A 143 -10.17 -2.16 10.36
C ARG A 143 -11.41 -2.28 9.49
N ASN A 144 -11.24 -2.40 8.18
CA ASN A 144 -12.34 -2.56 7.22
C ASN A 144 -12.75 -4.02 7.00
N SER A 145 -12.06 -4.99 7.62
CA SER A 145 -12.41 -6.40 7.50
C SER A 145 -13.62 -6.81 8.35
N ASN A 146 -14.24 -7.90 7.95
CA ASN A 146 -15.55 -8.33 8.39
C ASN A 146 -15.62 -8.75 9.88
N SER A 147 -14.60 -9.45 10.39
CA SER A 147 -14.61 -10.00 11.76
C SER A 147 -13.19 -10.13 12.33
N VAL A 148 -13.08 -10.43 13.63
CA VAL A 148 -11.77 -10.65 14.26
C VAL A 148 -11.02 -11.82 13.62
N GLY A 149 -11.71 -12.90 13.25
CA GLY A 149 -11.11 -14.04 12.53
C GLY A 149 -10.68 -13.69 11.11
N SER A 150 -11.49 -12.94 10.37
CA SER A 150 -11.17 -12.54 9.00
C SER A 150 -10.05 -11.49 8.91
N ARG A 151 -9.78 -10.72 9.97
CA ARG A 151 -8.69 -9.73 9.98
C ARG A 151 -7.33 -10.33 9.65
N SER A 152 -7.01 -11.47 10.24
CA SER A 152 -5.74 -12.17 9.99
C SER A 152 -5.68 -12.67 8.54
N ILE A 153 -6.79 -13.22 8.02
CA ILE A 153 -6.88 -13.70 6.64
C ILE A 153 -6.75 -12.53 5.67
N CYS A 154 -7.49 -11.45 5.87
CA CYS A 154 -7.47 -10.28 5.00
C CYS A 154 -6.07 -9.61 5.00
N SER A 155 -5.38 -9.56 6.14
CA SER A 155 -4.00 -9.07 6.20
C SER A 155 -3.03 -10.00 5.47
N ALA A 156 -3.22 -11.32 5.55
CA ALA A 156 -2.43 -12.29 4.80
C ALA A 156 -2.67 -12.16 3.28
N LEU A 157 -3.93 -12.02 2.85
CA LEU A 157 -4.30 -11.78 1.45
C LEU A 157 -3.67 -10.47 0.93
N TYR A 158 -3.76 -9.39 1.70
CA TYR A 158 -3.11 -8.14 1.35
C TYR A 158 -1.60 -8.35 1.11
N ASN A 159 -0.91 -9.06 2.02
CA ASN A 159 0.50 -9.38 1.85
C ASN A 159 0.76 -10.25 0.61
N MET A 160 -0.13 -11.19 0.27
CA MET A 160 -0.02 -11.96 -0.97
C MET A 160 -0.07 -11.04 -2.21
N PHE A 161 -0.99 -10.08 -2.26
CA PHE A 161 -1.05 -9.09 -3.35
C PHE A 161 0.22 -8.23 -3.42
N VAL A 162 0.79 -7.81 -2.30
CA VAL A 162 2.08 -7.10 -2.25
C VAL A 162 3.19 -7.97 -2.85
N GLN A 163 3.26 -9.26 -2.49
CA GLN A 163 4.28 -10.17 -3.05
C GLN A 163 4.08 -10.46 -4.54
N MET A 164 2.83 -10.53 -5.02
CA MET A 164 2.56 -10.61 -6.45
C MET A 164 3.09 -9.37 -7.19
N GLY A 165 2.90 -8.19 -6.62
CA GLY A 165 3.51 -6.95 -7.14
C GLY A 165 5.04 -7.01 -7.17
N ALA A 166 5.67 -7.57 -6.13
CA ALA A 166 7.12 -7.75 -6.07
C ALA A 166 7.65 -8.70 -7.18
N ILE A 167 6.91 -9.76 -7.52
CA ILE A 167 7.26 -10.64 -8.64
C ILE A 167 7.29 -9.86 -9.96
N ILE A 168 6.31 -9.00 -10.20
CA ILE A 168 6.28 -8.14 -11.40
C ILE A 168 7.45 -7.16 -11.38
N ALA A 169 7.76 -6.59 -10.22
CA ALA A 169 8.85 -5.64 -10.03
C ALA A 169 10.21 -6.17 -10.51
N LEU A 170 10.49 -7.46 -10.31
CA LEU A 170 11.73 -8.10 -10.73
C LEU A 170 11.92 -8.15 -12.26
N ASN A 171 10.83 -8.00 -13.02
CA ASN A 171 10.83 -8.10 -14.49
C ASN A 171 10.74 -6.74 -15.20
N ILE A 172 10.68 -5.63 -14.48
CA ILE A 172 10.56 -4.29 -15.07
C ILE A 172 11.90 -3.80 -15.63
N TYR A 173 12.98 -3.98 -14.86
CA TYR A 173 14.33 -3.66 -15.33
C TYR A 173 14.90 -4.86 -16.09
N ARG A 174 15.27 -4.63 -17.33
CA ARG A 174 15.73 -5.66 -18.26
C ARG A 174 17.12 -5.33 -18.78
N GLU A 175 17.86 -6.35 -19.18
CA GLU A 175 19.22 -6.19 -19.73
C GLU A 175 19.28 -5.27 -20.94
N ASP A 176 18.24 -5.32 -21.81
CA ASP A 176 18.17 -4.47 -23.01
C ASP A 176 17.98 -2.97 -22.70
N ASP A 177 17.68 -2.60 -21.47
CA ASP A 177 17.50 -1.21 -21.01
C ASP A 177 18.64 -0.74 -20.08
N PHE A 178 19.61 -1.62 -19.82
CA PHE A 178 20.80 -1.36 -19.00
C PHE A 178 21.71 -0.30 -19.69
N PRO A 179 22.44 0.56 -18.96
CA PRO A 179 22.51 0.67 -17.49
C PRO A 179 21.52 1.69 -16.89
N LEU A 180 20.86 2.51 -17.70
CA LEU A 180 20.04 3.63 -17.25
C LEU A 180 18.57 3.26 -17.01
N TYR A 181 18.14 2.07 -17.42
CA TYR A 181 16.79 1.54 -17.29
C TYR A 181 15.69 2.55 -17.67
N LYS A 182 15.86 3.24 -18.79
CA LYS A 182 14.95 4.31 -19.23
C LYS A 182 13.53 3.84 -19.49
N LYS A 183 13.36 2.66 -20.12
CA LYS A 183 12.06 2.05 -20.36
C LYS A 183 11.43 1.63 -19.03
N GLY A 184 12.23 0.96 -18.18
CA GLY A 184 11.82 0.56 -16.84
C GLY A 184 11.38 1.76 -15.98
N ASN A 185 12.17 2.83 -15.95
CA ASN A 185 11.82 4.06 -15.22
C ASN A 185 10.54 4.73 -15.76
N THR A 186 10.23 4.59 -17.05
CA THR A 186 8.96 5.06 -17.61
C THR A 186 7.79 4.23 -17.06
N ILE A 187 7.97 2.91 -16.98
CA ILE A 187 6.95 2.01 -16.40
C ILE A 187 6.74 2.37 -14.91
N LEU A 188 7.83 2.56 -14.15
CA LEU A 188 7.73 2.96 -12.74
C LEU A 188 7.00 4.30 -12.57
N PHE A 189 7.30 5.29 -13.42
CA PHE A 189 6.61 6.58 -13.42
C PHE A 189 5.10 6.41 -13.63
N LEU A 190 4.69 5.57 -14.59
CA LEU A 190 3.28 5.32 -14.86
C LEU A 190 2.59 4.58 -13.71
N ILE A 191 3.29 3.65 -13.07
CA ILE A 191 2.79 2.90 -11.89
C ILE A 191 2.57 3.85 -10.71
N GLU A 192 3.56 4.69 -10.38
CA GLU A 192 3.44 5.67 -9.30
C GLU A 192 2.34 6.71 -9.61
N LEU A 193 2.22 7.13 -10.86
CA LEU A 193 1.16 8.04 -11.29
C LEU A 193 -0.23 7.39 -11.17
N LEU A 194 -0.38 6.09 -11.48
CA LEU A 194 -1.63 5.34 -11.35
C LEU A 194 -2.07 5.17 -9.89
N LEU A 195 -1.13 5.16 -8.96
CA LEU A 195 -1.44 5.02 -7.54
C LEU A 195 -2.25 6.22 -7.01
N ILE A 196 -2.05 7.41 -7.57
CA ILE A 196 -2.78 8.63 -7.17
C ILE A 196 -4.29 8.49 -7.38
N PRO A 197 -4.81 8.25 -8.61
CA PRO A 197 -6.24 8.08 -8.83
C PRO A 197 -6.80 6.85 -8.11
N LEU A 198 -6.00 5.79 -7.90
CA LEU A 198 -6.44 4.61 -7.15
C LEU A 198 -6.72 4.93 -5.68
N LEU A 199 -5.84 5.70 -5.02
CA LEU A 199 -6.05 6.15 -3.63
C LEU A 199 -7.26 7.07 -3.51
N LEU A 200 -7.44 8.01 -4.45
CA LEU A 200 -8.60 8.89 -4.49
C LEU A 200 -9.90 8.11 -4.74
N PHE A 201 -9.88 7.17 -5.68
CA PHE A 201 -11.01 6.27 -5.93
C PHE A 201 -11.39 5.48 -4.67
N THR A 202 -10.40 4.92 -3.97
CA THR A 202 -10.63 4.15 -2.74
C THR A 202 -11.31 5.00 -1.67
N LYS A 203 -10.89 6.26 -1.51
CA LYS A 203 -11.54 7.21 -0.59
C LYS A 203 -12.99 7.47 -1.01
N CYS A 204 -13.21 7.83 -2.26
CA CYS A 204 -14.55 8.09 -2.79
C CYS A 204 -15.47 6.87 -2.64
N PHE A 205 -14.94 5.67 -2.89
CA PHE A 205 -15.66 4.40 -2.74
C PHE A 205 -16.13 4.18 -1.30
N TYR A 206 -15.26 4.37 -0.30
CA TYR A 206 -15.68 4.19 1.10
C TYR A 206 -16.60 5.30 1.60
N ILE A 207 -16.42 6.55 1.18
CA ILE A 207 -17.36 7.63 1.48
C ILE A 207 -18.74 7.30 0.89
N TRP A 208 -18.79 6.86 -0.35
CA TRP A 208 -20.04 6.46 -1.01
C TRP A 208 -20.73 5.30 -0.27
N LYS A 209 -19.97 4.26 0.11
CA LYS A 209 -20.47 3.12 0.91
C LYS A 209 -21.03 3.57 2.25
N ASN A 210 -20.30 4.40 2.98
CA ASN A 210 -20.73 4.92 4.27
C ASN A 210 -22.03 5.76 4.11
N ASN A 211 -22.11 6.58 3.09
CA ASN A 211 -23.31 7.36 2.81
C ASN A 211 -24.53 6.49 2.48
N GLN A 212 -24.35 5.42 1.71
CA GLN A 212 -25.43 4.47 1.42
C GLN A 212 -25.94 3.79 2.68
N LYS A 213 -25.03 3.24 3.49
CA LYS A 213 -25.37 2.59 4.77
C LYS A 213 -26.02 3.58 5.73
N GLY A 214 -25.45 4.78 5.87
CA GLY A 214 -25.98 5.82 6.73
C GLY A 214 -27.39 6.24 6.34
N LYS A 215 -27.70 6.33 5.05
CA LYS A 215 -29.09 6.64 4.58
C LYS A 215 -30.09 5.57 4.99
N LEU A 216 -29.73 4.30 4.94
CA LEU A 216 -30.59 3.20 5.37
C LEU A 216 -30.72 3.16 6.88
N TRP A 217 -29.61 3.27 7.59
CA TRP A 217 -29.57 3.27 9.04
C TRP A 217 -30.35 4.42 9.67
N ASN A 218 -30.26 5.62 9.11
CA ASN A 218 -30.94 6.81 9.63
C ASN A 218 -32.45 6.85 9.35
N LYS A 219 -32.94 5.99 8.45
CA LYS A 219 -34.39 5.82 8.21
C LYS A 219 -35.05 4.88 9.23
N MET A 220 -34.28 4.08 9.93
CA MET A 220 -34.77 3.13 10.92
C MET A 220 -35.08 3.86 12.24
N THR A 221 -36.16 3.45 12.90
CA THR A 221 -36.49 3.83 14.28
C THR A 221 -35.47 3.18 15.25
N GLU A 222 -35.40 3.68 16.48
CA GLU A 222 -34.51 3.07 17.48
C GLU A 222 -34.89 1.61 17.80
N GLU A 223 -36.16 1.27 17.77
CA GLU A 223 -36.65 -0.09 17.96
C GLU A 223 -36.19 -1.02 16.82
N GLU A 224 -36.30 -0.56 15.56
CA GLU A 224 -35.82 -1.28 14.37
C GLU A 224 -34.31 -1.47 14.39
N ARG A 225 -33.53 -0.46 14.81
CA ARG A 225 -32.06 -0.55 14.97
C ARG A 225 -31.67 -1.57 16.02
N GLU A 226 -32.40 -1.59 17.17
CA GLU A 226 -32.15 -2.57 18.23
C GLU A 226 -32.51 -3.99 17.77
N TYR A 227 -33.63 -4.13 17.07
CA TYR A 227 -34.03 -5.39 16.46
C TYR A 227 -32.99 -5.89 15.44
N TYR A 228 -32.54 -5.00 14.55
CA TYR A 228 -31.49 -5.29 13.57
C TYR A 228 -30.17 -5.75 14.22
N ARG A 229 -29.73 -5.06 15.28
CA ARG A 229 -28.52 -5.45 16.03
C ARG A 229 -28.60 -6.85 16.62
N LYS A 230 -29.79 -7.28 17.04
CA LYS A 230 -30.02 -8.57 17.71
C LYS A 230 -30.27 -9.72 16.72
N HIS A 231 -30.92 -9.45 15.61
CA HIS A 231 -31.46 -10.49 14.72
C HIS A 231 -30.84 -10.49 13.31
N SER A 232 -30.04 -9.50 12.94
CA SER A 232 -29.43 -9.45 11.60
C SER A 232 -28.48 -10.61 11.39
N THR A 233 -28.57 -11.21 10.21
CA THR A 233 -27.63 -12.23 9.70
C THR A 233 -26.39 -11.62 9.08
N ASP A 234 -26.42 -10.29 8.81
CA ASP A 234 -25.29 -9.56 8.23
C ASP A 234 -24.10 -9.56 9.20
N ARG A 235 -22.92 -9.78 8.65
CA ARG A 235 -21.70 -9.92 9.46
C ARG A 235 -20.68 -8.85 9.11
N GLY A 236 -20.01 -8.31 10.14
CA GLY A 236 -18.86 -7.44 10.02
C GLY A 236 -19.09 -6.21 9.14
N ASN A 237 -18.36 -6.07 8.04
CA ASN A 237 -18.44 -4.90 7.16
C ASN A 237 -19.68 -4.87 6.25
N GLU A 238 -20.48 -5.94 6.20
CA GLU A 238 -21.80 -5.95 5.52
C GLU A 238 -22.87 -5.24 6.36
N ARG A 239 -22.74 -5.23 7.67
CA ARG A 239 -23.73 -4.63 8.58
C ARG A 239 -23.98 -3.15 8.27
N LEU A 240 -25.22 -2.70 8.44
CA LEU A 240 -25.62 -1.30 8.20
C LEU A 240 -24.99 -0.33 9.22
N ASP A 241 -24.71 -0.77 10.43
CA ASP A 241 -24.07 0.02 11.48
C ASP A 241 -22.53 0.06 11.38
N PHE A 242 -21.95 -0.64 10.40
CA PHE A 242 -20.52 -0.61 10.15
C PHE A 242 -20.12 0.61 9.31
N VAL A 243 -19.10 1.34 9.76
CA VAL A 243 -18.52 2.49 9.07
C VAL A 243 -17.12 2.14 8.60
N PHE A 244 -16.87 2.24 7.29
CA PHE A 244 -15.54 2.04 6.71
C PHE A 244 -14.62 3.21 7.06
N GLU A 245 -13.40 2.89 7.47
CA GLU A 245 -12.31 3.88 7.54
C GLU A 245 -11.85 4.25 6.12
N HIS A 246 -11.45 5.52 5.92
CA HIS A 246 -11.03 6.03 4.60
C HIS A 246 -9.95 7.12 4.71
#